data_874d03118bff053b243c573040c35a2d
#
_entry.id   874d03118bff053b243c573040c35a2d
#
_cell.length_a   1.000
_cell.length_b   1.000
_cell.length_c   1.000
_cell.angle_alpha   90.00
_cell.angle_beta   90.00
_cell.angle_gamma   90.00
#
_symmetry.space_group_name_H-M   'P 1'
#
loop_
_entity.id
_entity.type
_entity.pdbx_description
1 polymer ?
#
loop_
_entity_poly.entity_id
_entity_poly.type
_entity_poly.pdbx_seq_one_letter_code
_entity_poly.pdbx_strand_id
1 'polypeptide(L)'
;QTGWGLTPVLGVDVKYGKFNFGAKYEFKTNLNIENNTKKLDYPDSAEDLIGPYKHGVNTPNDIPSMLSVAASYQFLPMLKASVEYHFFDDKKAGMAGGKQKELERGTNEYLFGIEWDVIKRLTISGGAQITDYGLSDNFQSDVSFSCDSYSLGFGAKVMLSEKMALNVGYMWTNY
;
A
#
# COMPACT_ATOMS: atom_id res chain seq x y z
N GLN A 1 1.35 -23.30 -0.61
CA GLN A 1 0.32 -22.54 -1.32
C GLN A 1 0.88 -22.01 -2.63
N THR A 2 0.10 -22.04 -3.69
CA THR A 2 0.46 -21.51 -5.02
C THR A 2 -0.72 -20.75 -5.62
N GLY A 3 -0.42 -19.68 -6.33
CA GLY A 3 -1.41 -18.87 -7.06
C GLY A 3 -0.71 -17.94 -8.03
N TRP A 4 -1.42 -17.48 -9.03
CA TRP A 4 -0.93 -16.47 -9.95
C TRP A 4 -2.05 -15.52 -10.36
N GLY A 5 -1.71 -14.31 -10.70
CA GLY A 5 -2.65 -13.30 -11.15
C GLY A 5 -1.96 -12.28 -12.06
N LEU A 6 -2.74 -11.53 -12.82
CA LEU A 6 -2.29 -10.47 -13.69
C LEU A 6 -2.92 -9.16 -13.25
N THR A 7 -2.10 -8.14 -13.00
CA THR A 7 -2.53 -6.79 -12.67
C THR A 7 -2.23 -5.85 -13.84
N PRO A 8 -3.21 -5.47 -14.65
CA PRO A 8 -3.04 -4.36 -15.57
C PRO A 8 -2.82 -3.06 -14.79
N VAL A 9 -1.94 -2.20 -15.31
CA VAL A 9 -1.65 -0.88 -14.73
C VAL A 9 -1.71 0.15 -15.84
N LEU A 10 -2.43 1.24 -15.60
CA LEU A 10 -2.48 2.41 -16.46
C LEU A 10 -1.97 3.61 -15.69
N GLY A 11 -1.15 4.43 -16.31
CA GLY A 11 -0.61 5.62 -15.67
C GLY A 11 -0.38 6.74 -16.66
N VAL A 12 -0.44 7.97 -16.16
CA VAL A 12 -0.11 9.20 -16.89
C VAL A 12 0.70 10.10 -15.98
N ASP A 13 1.70 10.75 -16.55
CA ASP A 13 2.50 11.78 -15.90
C ASP A 13 2.59 13.00 -16.83
N VAL A 14 2.30 14.18 -16.29
CA VAL A 14 2.26 15.44 -17.03
C VAL A 14 3.05 16.50 -16.30
N LYS A 15 4.09 17.00 -16.95
CA LYS A 15 4.90 18.12 -16.46
C LYS A 15 4.52 19.41 -17.19
N TYR A 16 4.15 20.42 -16.40
CA TYR A 16 3.84 21.76 -16.92
C TYR A 16 4.55 22.84 -16.09
N GLY A 17 5.59 23.43 -16.64
CA GLY A 17 6.42 24.41 -15.94
C GLY A 17 7.05 23.83 -14.68
N LYS A 18 6.64 24.37 -13.52
CA LYS A 18 7.09 23.94 -12.19
C LYS A 18 6.20 22.86 -11.56
N PHE A 19 5.08 22.53 -12.18
CA PHE A 19 4.15 21.51 -11.73
C PHE A 19 4.46 20.17 -12.39
N ASN A 20 4.27 19.10 -11.62
CA ASN A 20 4.17 17.74 -12.14
C ASN A 20 2.91 17.08 -11.56
N PHE A 21 2.13 16.43 -12.40
CA PHE A 21 0.90 15.72 -12.03
C PHE A 21 1.02 14.28 -12.50
N GLY A 22 0.74 13.35 -11.62
CA GLY A 22 0.70 11.93 -11.92
C GLY A 22 -0.63 11.32 -11.52
N ALA A 23 -1.10 10.36 -12.31
CA ALA A 23 -2.20 9.49 -11.94
C ALA A 23 -1.89 8.06 -12.38
N LYS A 24 -2.23 7.10 -11.53
CA LYS A 24 -2.04 5.67 -11.80
C LYS A 24 -3.28 4.91 -11.32
N TYR A 25 -3.73 3.95 -12.13
CA TYR A 25 -4.76 3.00 -11.74
C TYR A 25 -4.25 1.58 -11.94
N GLU A 26 -4.25 0.82 -10.86
CA GLU A 26 -3.97 -0.61 -10.86
C GLU A 26 -5.30 -1.36 -10.74
N PHE A 27 -5.57 -2.21 -11.71
CA PHE A 27 -6.79 -3.01 -11.70
C PHE A 27 -6.73 -4.09 -10.62
N LYS A 28 -7.89 -4.46 -10.11
CA LYS A 28 -7.98 -5.58 -9.17
C LYS A 28 -7.38 -6.84 -9.80
N THR A 29 -6.53 -7.51 -9.06
CA THR A 29 -6.02 -8.83 -9.44
C THR A 29 -6.83 -9.91 -8.76
N ASN A 30 -7.53 -10.73 -9.54
CA ASN A 30 -8.15 -11.93 -9.02
C ASN A 30 -7.06 -12.95 -8.76
N LEU A 31 -6.84 -13.28 -7.49
CA LEU A 31 -5.84 -14.23 -7.05
C LEU A 31 -6.49 -15.30 -6.19
N ASN A 32 -6.55 -16.52 -6.70
CA ASN A 32 -6.94 -17.70 -5.94
C ASN A 32 -5.69 -18.45 -5.51
N ILE A 33 -5.57 -18.69 -4.22
CA ILE A 33 -4.44 -19.43 -3.64
C ILE A 33 -4.89 -20.85 -3.36
N GLU A 34 -4.29 -21.82 -4.06
CA GLU A 34 -4.48 -23.24 -3.81
C GLU A 34 -3.61 -23.69 -2.64
N ASN A 35 -4.23 -24.35 -1.67
CA ASN A 35 -3.54 -24.90 -0.52
C ASN A 35 -2.86 -26.23 -0.85
N ASN A 36 -1.57 -26.33 -0.62
CA ASN A 36 -0.81 -27.56 -0.71
C ASN A 36 -0.46 -28.05 0.72
N THR A 37 -1.45 -28.59 1.41
CA THR A 37 -1.32 -29.06 2.78
C THR A 37 -0.89 -30.53 2.79
N LYS A 38 0.28 -30.81 3.34
CA LYS A 38 0.83 -32.18 3.40
C LYS A 38 0.33 -32.98 4.61
N LYS A 39 0.06 -32.29 5.72
CA LYS A 39 -0.47 -32.89 6.93
C LYS A 39 -1.40 -31.89 7.61
N LEU A 40 -2.57 -32.35 7.96
CA LEU A 40 -3.58 -31.56 8.68
C LEU A 40 -4.20 -32.49 9.74
N ASP A 41 -3.95 -32.17 10.99
CA ASP A 41 -4.42 -32.95 12.13
C ASP A 41 -5.16 -32.00 13.08
N TYR A 42 -6.46 -32.22 13.29
CA TYR A 42 -7.32 -31.34 14.09
C TYR A 42 -8.55 -32.14 14.59
N PRO A 43 -9.15 -31.73 15.72
CA PRO A 43 -10.38 -32.36 16.22
C PRO A 43 -11.57 -31.98 15.33
N ASP A 44 -12.55 -32.86 15.21
CA ASP A 44 -13.76 -32.67 14.41
C ASP A 44 -14.49 -31.35 14.72
N SER A 45 -14.40 -30.86 15.97
CA SER A 45 -14.98 -29.59 16.40
C SER A 45 -14.34 -28.35 15.73
N ALA A 46 -13.20 -28.50 15.09
CA ALA A 46 -12.47 -27.40 14.41
C ALA A 46 -12.66 -27.43 12.86
N GLU A 47 -13.52 -28.29 12.33
CA GLU A 47 -13.73 -28.49 10.88
C GLU A 47 -14.04 -27.18 10.15
N ASP A 48 -14.93 -26.35 10.70
CA ASP A 48 -15.34 -25.07 10.08
C ASP A 48 -14.18 -24.06 9.98
N LEU A 49 -13.27 -24.09 10.97
CA LEU A 49 -12.12 -23.21 11.00
C LEU A 49 -10.99 -23.69 10.08
N ILE A 50 -10.84 -25.00 9.93
CA ILE A 50 -9.69 -25.63 9.26
C ILE A 50 -10.01 -26.01 7.81
N GLY A 51 -11.29 -26.21 7.49
CA GLY A 51 -11.75 -26.57 6.15
C GLY A 51 -11.11 -25.74 5.03
N PRO A 52 -11.03 -24.41 5.14
CA PRO A 52 -10.37 -23.55 4.13
C PRO A 52 -8.89 -23.85 3.87
N TYR A 53 -8.20 -24.54 4.79
CA TYR A 53 -6.76 -24.87 4.68
C TYR A 53 -6.48 -26.28 4.18
N LYS A 54 -7.52 -27.06 3.85
CA LYS A 54 -7.38 -28.40 3.29
C LYS A 54 -6.63 -28.39 1.96
N HIS A 55 -5.96 -29.50 1.68
CA HIS A 55 -5.24 -29.69 0.40
C HIS A 55 -6.19 -29.54 -0.80
N GLY A 56 -5.75 -28.79 -1.81
CA GLY A 56 -6.51 -28.54 -3.03
C GLY A 56 -7.64 -27.50 -2.88
N VAL A 57 -7.90 -26.97 -1.68
CA VAL A 57 -8.89 -25.90 -1.50
C VAL A 57 -8.33 -24.59 -2.02
N ASN A 58 -9.08 -23.93 -2.89
CA ASN A 58 -8.76 -22.59 -3.39
C ASN A 58 -9.38 -21.53 -2.49
N THR A 59 -8.55 -20.60 -2.04
CA THR A 59 -8.98 -19.47 -1.21
C THR A 59 -8.75 -18.17 -1.97
N PRO A 60 -9.80 -17.35 -2.17
CA PRO A 60 -9.63 -16.03 -2.75
C PRO A 60 -8.70 -15.16 -1.88
N ASN A 61 -7.71 -14.55 -2.49
CA ASN A 61 -6.78 -13.62 -1.86
C ASN A 61 -6.42 -12.53 -2.88
N ASP A 62 -7.45 -11.85 -3.38
CA ASP A 62 -7.34 -10.83 -4.41
C ASP A 62 -6.45 -9.67 -3.95
N ILE A 63 -5.76 -9.05 -4.90
CA ILE A 63 -5.12 -7.75 -4.68
C ILE A 63 -6.15 -6.68 -5.06
N PRO A 64 -6.48 -5.74 -4.16
CA PRO A 64 -7.45 -4.69 -4.44
C PRO A 64 -7.02 -3.81 -5.61
N SER A 65 -7.97 -3.20 -6.30
CA SER A 65 -7.63 -2.12 -7.22
C SER A 65 -7.14 -0.91 -6.46
N MET A 66 -6.21 -0.16 -7.05
CA MET A 66 -5.64 1.04 -6.46
C MET A 66 -5.70 2.21 -7.43
N LEU A 67 -6.19 3.34 -6.96
CA LEU A 67 -6.05 4.64 -7.60
C LEU A 67 -5.00 5.45 -6.86
N SER A 68 -3.98 5.95 -7.57
CA SER A 68 -3.02 6.91 -7.04
C SER A 68 -3.11 8.20 -7.86
N VAL A 69 -3.15 9.34 -7.19
CA VAL A 69 -3.03 10.66 -7.82
C VAL A 69 -2.02 11.49 -7.03
N ALA A 70 -1.15 12.21 -7.76
CA ALA A 70 -0.08 12.99 -7.16
C ALA A 70 0.08 14.34 -7.85
N ALA A 71 0.49 15.33 -7.09
CA ALA A 71 0.93 16.61 -7.62
C ALA A 71 2.20 17.04 -6.89
N SER A 72 3.15 17.61 -7.64
CA SER A 72 4.32 18.26 -7.05
C SER A 72 4.58 19.62 -7.66
N TYR A 73 5.20 20.49 -6.87
CA TYR A 73 5.56 21.83 -7.27
C TYR A 73 6.98 22.19 -6.86
N GLN A 74 7.74 22.71 -7.82
CA GLN A 74 9.10 23.19 -7.63
C GLN A 74 9.06 24.67 -7.22
N PHE A 75 9.07 24.95 -5.91
CA PHE A 75 9.03 26.31 -5.38
C PHE A 75 10.29 27.09 -5.76
N LEU A 76 11.44 26.48 -5.49
CA LEU A 76 12.78 26.99 -5.80
C LEU A 76 13.55 25.93 -6.59
N PRO A 77 14.63 26.27 -7.28
CA PRO A 77 15.45 25.26 -7.96
C PRO A 77 15.93 24.12 -7.04
N MET A 78 16.03 24.39 -5.74
CA MET A 78 16.48 23.46 -4.71
C MET A 78 15.37 22.92 -3.82
N LEU A 79 14.12 23.37 -3.96
CA LEU A 79 13.04 23.02 -3.03
C LEU A 79 11.78 22.58 -3.81
N LYS A 80 11.35 21.35 -3.55
CA LYS A 80 10.14 20.75 -4.12
C LYS A 80 9.24 20.23 -3.00
N ALA A 81 7.92 20.38 -3.14
CA ALA A 81 6.95 19.70 -2.31
C ALA A 81 6.01 18.86 -3.20
N SER A 82 5.44 17.82 -2.59
CA SER A 82 4.49 16.91 -3.23
C SER A 82 3.36 16.56 -2.29
N VAL A 83 2.21 16.29 -2.88
CA VAL A 83 1.05 15.69 -2.22
C VAL A 83 0.62 14.50 -3.06
N GLU A 84 0.16 13.45 -2.40
CA GLU A 84 -0.29 12.24 -3.05
C GLU A 84 -1.49 11.67 -2.29
N TYR A 85 -2.40 11.05 -3.02
CA TYR A 85 -3.56 10.36 -2.50
C TYR A 85 -3.62 8.98 -3.12
N HIS A 86 -3.81 7.96 -2.27
CA HIS A 86 -4.09 6.59 -2.68
C HIS A 86 -5.46 6.16 -2.17
N PHE A 87 -6.16 5.43 -3.01
CA PHE A 87 -7.38 4.73 -2.65
C PHE A 87 -7.26 3.27 -3.03
N PHE A 88 -7.45 2.38 -2.05
CA PHE A 88 -7.50 0.93 -2.26
C PHE A 88 -8.93 0.45 -2.08
N ASP A 89 -9.48 -0.24 -3.08
CA ASP A 89 -10.85 -0.77 -3.01
C ASP A 89 -10.87 -2.16 -2.35
N ASP A 90 -10.39 -2.20 -1.09
CA ASP A 90 -10.27 -3.43 -0.31
C ASP A 90 -11.60 -4.14 -0.13
N LYS A 91 -12.68 -3.38 0.05
CA LYS A 91 -14.04 -3.90 0.24
C LYS A 91 -14.50 -4.80 -0.91
N LYS A 92 -13.99 -4.57 -2.13
CA LYS A 92 -14.32 -5.35 -3.33
C LYS A 92 -13.29 -6.43 -3.69
N ALA A 93 -12.19 -6.52 -2.95
CA ALA A 93 -11.22 -7.59 -3.13
C ALA A 93 -11.64 -8.83 -2.34
N GLY A 94 -11.68 -9.98 -2.98
CA GLY A 94 -11.99 -11.25 -2.31
C GLY A 94 -10.83 -11.69 -1.43
N MET A 95 -10.86 -11.32 -0.14
CA MET A 95 -9.82 -11.65 0.84
C MET A 95 -10.45 -11.90 2.21
N ALA A 96 -9.63 -12.30 3.17
CA ALA A 96 -10.01 -12.49 4.58
C ALA A 96 -11.28 -13.33 4.78
N GLY A 97 -11.50 -14.34 3.94
CA GLY A 97 -12.70 -15.21 4.02
C GLY A 97 -14.01 -14.47 3.73
N GLY A 98 -13.96 -13.32 3.05
CA GLY A 98 -15.13 -12.49 2.76
C GLY A 98 -15.39 -11.39 3.79
N LYS A 99 -14.64 -11.35 4.88
CA LYS A 99 -14.79 -10.37 5.97
C LYS A 99 -14.53 -8.91 5.53
N GLN A 100 -13.78 -8.71 4.45
CA GLN A 100 -13.56 -7.38 3.86
C GLN A 100 -14.85 -6.64 3.47
N LYS A 101 -15.96 -7.36 3.28
CA LYS A 101 -17.27 -6.75 2.98
C LYS A 101 -17.85 -5.96 4.14
N GLU A 102 -17.40 -6.26 5.36
CA GLU A 102 -17.79 -5.58 6.58
C GLU A 102 -17.04 -4.24 6.78
N LEU A 103 -16.02 -3.93 5.97
CA LEU A 103 -15.41 -2.61 5.97
C LEU A 103 -16.44 -1.55 5.61
N GLU A 104 -16.38 -0.38 6.20
CA GLU A 104 -17.23 0.76 5.83
C GLU A 104 -16.90 1.24 4.42
N ARG A 105 -15.62 1.35 4.11
CA ARG A 105 -15.06 1.79 2.83
C ARG A 105 -13.71 1.14 2.57
N GLY A 106 -13.12 1.39 1.42
CA GLY A 106 -11.74 1.03 1.12
C GLY A 106 -10.74 1.93 1.85
N THR A 107 -9.47 1.53 1.85
CA THR A 107 -8.36 2.27 2.48
C THR A 107 -8.05 3.55 1.72
N ASN A 108 -7.88 4.63 2.48
CA ASN A 108 -7.44 5.93 1.97
C ASN A 108 -6.09 6.30 2.58
N GLU A 109 -5.15 6.72 1.75
CA GLU A 109 -3.87 7.24 2.19
C GLU A 109 -3.64 8.65 1.66
N TYR A 110 -3.21 9.53 2.53
CA TYR A 110 -2.85 10.91 2.23
C TYR A 110 -1.38 11.11 2.56
N LEU A 111 -0.60 11.52 1.55
CA LEU A 111 0.84 11.66 1.68
C LEU A 111 1.25 13.09 1.37
N PHE A 112 2.22 13.57 2.12
CA PHE A 112 2.88 14.84 1.91
C PHE A 112 4.40 14.64 1.94
N GLY A 113 5.12 15.28 1.02
CA GLY A 113 6.57 15.20 0.94
C GLY A 113 7.20 16.54 0.61
N ILE A 114 8.41 16.74 1.13
CA ILE A 114 9.27 17.88 0.80
C ILE A 114 10.69 17.38 0.53
N GLU A 115 11.31 17.89 -0.50
CA GLU A 115 12.70 17.63 -0.85
C GLU A 115 13.47 18.93 -0.95
N TRP A 116 14.65 18.97 -0.36
CA TRP A 116 15.55 20.12 -0.40
C TRP A 116 16.96 19.68 -0.81
N ASP A 117 17.41 20.18 -1.94
CA ASP A 117 18.79 20.06 -2.41
C ASP A 117 19.66 21.04 -1.62
N VAL A 118 20.21 20.60 -0.50
CA VAL A 118 21.04 21.42 0.39
C VAL A 118 22.30 21.89 -0.32
N ILE A 119 22.92 20.97 -1.05
CA ILE A 119 24.05 21.21 -1.96
C ILE A 119 23.91 20.28 -3.18
N LYS A 120 24.72 20.49 -4.23
CA LYS A 120 24.68 19.68 -5.46
C LYS A 120 24.79 18.16 -5.24
N ARG A 121 25.33 17.71 -4.11
CA ARG A 121 25.54 16.29 -3.83
C ARG A 121 24.67 15.75 -2.68
N LEU A 122 23.90 16.62 -2.01
CA LEU A 122 23.09 16.22 -0.86
C LEU A 122 21.66 16.77 -1.01
N THR A 123 20.70 15.87 -1.12
CA THR A 123 19.28 16.16 -0.96
C THR A 123 18.81 15.58 0.37
N ILE A 124 18.08 16.34 1.15
CA ILE A 124 17.33 15.84 2.31
C ILE A 124 15.84 15.85 1.99
N SER A 125 15.10 14.95 2.61
CA SER A 125 13.66 14.85 2.43
C SER A 125 12.97 14.57 3.75
N GLY A 126 11.72 15.02 3.83
CA GLY A 126 10.83 14.70 4.93
C GLY A 126 9.41 14.53 4.40
N GLY A 127 8.60 13.75 5.10
CA GLY A 127 7.24 13.51 4.68
C GLY A 127 6.37 12.97 5.80
N ALA A 128 5.08 12.99 5.57
CA ALA A 128 4.07 12.43 6.44
C ALA A 128 3.05 11.66 5.62
N GLN A 129 2.48 10.62 6.22
CA GLN A 129 1.40 9.82 5.67
C GLN A 129 0.32 9.63 6.74
N ILE A 130 -0.92 9.69 6.33
CA ILE A 130 -2.08 9.29 7.13
C ILE A 130 -2.77 8.16 6.37
N THR A 131 -3.03 7.05 7.06
CA THR A 131 -3.74 5.89 6.52
C THR A 131 -5.03 5.66 7.30
N ASP A 132 -6.16 5.70 6.59
CA ASP A 132 -7.50 5.42 7.07
C ASP A 132 -7.98 4.13 6.39
N TYR A 133 -8.11 3.06 7.17
CA TYR A 133 -8.44 1.72 6.67
C TYR A 133 -9.94 1.48 6.45
N GLY A 134 -10.80 2.47 6.75
CA GLY A 134 -12.25 2.33 6.59
C GLY A 134 -12.85 1.21 7.44
N LEU A 135 -12.36 1.07 8.65
CA LEU A 135 -12.74 -0.02 9.56
C LEU A 135 -14.15 0.15 10.10
N SER A 136 -14.81 -0.98 10.37
CA SER A 136 -16.09 -1.04 11.10
C SER A 136 -15.95 -1.94 12.32
N ASP A 137 -16.86 -1.79 13.29
CA ASP A 137 -16.90 -2.66 14.46
C ASP A 137 -17.09 -4.13 14.09
N ASN A 138 -17.86 -4.42 13.03
CA ASN A 138 -18.10 -5.76 12.53
C ASN A 138 -16.85 -6.40 11.90
N PHE A 139 -15.96 -5.59 11.33
CA PHE A 139 -14.68 -6.05 10.78
C PHE A 139 -13.68 -6.39 11.88
N GLN A 140 -13.71 -5.67 12.99
CA GLN A 140 -12.79 -5.85 14.12
C GLN A 140 -13.16 -7.09 14.96
N SER A 141 -12.20 -7.62 15.69
CA SER A 141 -12.41 -8.64 16.71
C SER A 141 -11.30 -8.56 17.75
N ASP A 142 -11.56 -9.12 18.94
CA ASP A 142 -10.62 -9.08 20.07
C ASP A 142 -9.25 -9.72 19.77
N VAL A 143 -9.20 -10.60 18.77
CA VAL A 143 -7.97 -11.32 18.38
C VAL A 143 -7.42 -10.89 17.03
N SER A 144 -8.12 -10.02 16.31
CA SER A 144 -7.70 -9.50 15.00
C SER A 144 -8.28 -8.12 14.79
N PHE A 145 -7.46 -7.11 15.02
CA PHE A 145 -7.84 -5.71 14.86
C PHE A 145 -6.77 -4.95 14.07
N SER A 146 -7.18 -3.88 13.45
CA SER A 146 -6.33 -2.91 12.75
C SER A 146 -6.66 -1.52 13.28
N CYS A 147 -5.73 -0.59 13.15
CA CYS A 147 -5.93 0.80 13.55
C CYS A 147 -5.52 1.72 12.41
N ASP A 148 -6.22 2.84 12.27
CA ASP A 148 -5.73 3.93 11.44
C ASP A 148 -4.39 4.41 11.96
N SER A 149 -3.55 4.89 11.07
CA SER A 149 -2.18 5.21 11.42
C SER A 149 -1.71 6.52 10.80
N TYR A 150 -0.67 7.10 11.40
CA TYR A 150 0.11 8.14 10.77
C TYR A 150 1.60 7.80 10.82
N SER A 151 2.32 8.20 9.77
CA SER A 151 3.75 7.96 9.64
C SER A 151 4.48 9.25 9.38
N LEU A 152 5.70 9.36 9.92
CA LEU A 152 6.65 10.42 9.61
C LEU A 152 7.89 9.78 9.00
N GLY A 153 8.36 10.35 7.88
CA GLY A 153 9.52 9.87 7.16
C GLY A 153 10.58 10.95 7.00
N PHE A 154 11.84 10.54 7.08
CA PHE A 154 13.00 11.39 6.82
C PHE A 154 13.96 10.64 5.91
N GLY A 155 14.60 11.34 4.98
CA GLY A 155 15.52 10.74 4.05
C GLY A 155 16.67 11.66 3.66
N ALA A 156 17.72 11.03 3.16
CA ALA A 156 18.84 11.72 2.56
C ALA A 156 19.32 10.95 1.32
N LYS A 157 19.64 11.69 0.26
CA LYS A 157 20.31 11.20 -0.94
C LYS A 157 21.65 11.86 -1.07
N VAL A 158 22.71 11.05 -1.15
CA VAL A 158 24.09 11.52 -1.32
C VAL A 158 24.61 11.04 -2.67
N MET A 159 25.02 11.96 -3.54
CA MET A 159 25.69 11.64 -4.78
C MET A 159 27.16 11.29 -4.50
N LEU A 160 27.50 10.01 -4.59
CA LEU A 160 28.87 9.52 -4.42
C LEU A 160 29.72 9.80 -5.66
N SER A 161 29.10 9.74 -6.84
CA SER A 161 29.70 10.11 -8.13
C SER A 161 28.61 10.58 -9.09
N GLU A 162 28.96 10.95 -10.32
CA GLU A 162 27.98 11.30 -11.36
C GLU A 162 27.02 10.15 -11.73
N LYS A 163 27.40 8.90 -11.42
CA LYS A 163 26.64 7.69 -11.78
C LYS A 163 26.16 6.91 -10.58
N MET A 164 26.52 7.31 -9.35
CA MET A 164 26.18 6.59 -8.12
C MET A 164 25.55 7.52 -7.09
N ALA A 165 24.43 7.10 -6.54
CA ALA A 165 23.79 7.75 -5.40
C ALA A 165 23.49 6.74 -4.29
N LEU A 166 23.69 7.16 -3.05
CA LEU A 166 23.24 6.46 -1.85
C LEU A 166 21.98 7.14 -1.33
N ASN A 167 20.90 6.37 -1.14
CA ASN A 167 19.68 6.84 -0.50
C ASN A 167 19.54 6.12 0.84
N VAL A 168 19.29 6.90 1.89
CA VAL A 168 19.01 6.40 3.24
C VAL A 168 17.71 7.02 3.70
N GLY A 169 16.82 6.23 4.28
CA GLY A 169 15.55 6.70 4.81
C GLY A 169 15.20 6.01 6.12
N TYR A 170 14.46 6.73 6.93
CA TYR A 170 13.86 6.24 8.17
C TYR A 170 12.38 6.64 8.18
N MET A 171 11.53 5.70 8.58
CA MET A 171 10.10 5.94 8.76
C MET A 171 9.67 5.43 10.13
N TRP A 172 8.84 6.21 10.80
CA TRP A 172 8.21 5.87 12.05
C TRP A 172 6.70 5.97 11.88
N THR A 173 5.99 4.91 12.33
CA THR A 173 4.53 4.83 12.26
C THR A 173 3.96 4.72 13.67
N ASN A 174 2.86 5.42 13.91
CA ASN A 174 2.07 5.35 15.14
C ASN A 174 0.63 4.95 14.79
N TYR A 175 0.02 4.15 15.67
CA TYR A 175 -1.31 3.56 15.56
C TYR A 175 -2.23 4.09 16.64
#